data_1a558076c0917f167afce3cffe31fe23
#
_entry.id   1a558076c0917f167afce3cffe31fe23
#
_cell.length_a   1.000
_cell.length_b   1.000
_cell.length_c   1.000
_cell.angle_alpha   90.00
_cell.angle_beta   90.00
_cell.angle_gamma   90.00
#
_symmetry.space_group_name_H-M   'P 1'
#
loop_
_entity.id
_entity.type
_entity.pdbx_description
1 polymer ?
#
loop_
_entity_poly.entity_id
_entity_poly.type
_entity_poly.pdbx_seq_one_letter_code
_entity_poly.pdbx_strand_id
1 'polypeptide(L)'
;MAGRSKEETQGVTLLGNQGIKYPDNYAPEVLETFVNKHPDNDYFVKFNCPEFTSLCPITGQPDFAAITISYVPDVKMVESKSLKLYLFSFRNHGDFHEDCVNIIMKDLIRLMEPKYIEVWGKFTPRGGISIDPYCNYGKPGTRWEQVAWERLSSHDLYPEKVDNR
;
A
#
# COMPACT_ATOMS: atom_id res chain seq x y z
N MET A 1 30.03 2.52 -10.84
CA MET A 1 30.67 1.60 -9.88
C MET A 1 29.82 0.34 -9.82
N ALA A 2 30.40 -0.85 -9.94
CA ALA A 2 29.68 -2.10 -9.74
C ALA A 2 29.28 -2.23 -8.26
N GLY A 3 28.11 -2.80 -7.98
CA GLY A 3 27.72 -3.14 -6.62
C GLY A 3 28.66 -4.19 -6.00
N ARG A 4 28.54 -4.42 -4.69
CA ARG A 4 29.33 -5.45 -4.00
C ARG A 4 29.03 -6.84 -4.55
N SER A 5 30.07 -7.66 -4.69
CA SER A 5 29.92 -9.05 -5.11
C SER A 5 29.37 -9.94 -3.97
N LYS A 6 28.95 -11.16 -4.31
CA LYS A 6 28.49 -12.14 -3.31
C LYS A 6 29.60 -12.53 -2.36
N GLU A 7 30.85 -12.60 -2.84
CA GLU A 7 32.04 -12.92 -2.03
C GLU A 7 32.30 -11.82 -1.00
N GLU A 8 32.14 -10.55 -1.38
CA GLU A 8 32.32 -9.39 -0.48
C GLU A 8 31.27 -9.31 0.63
N THR A 9 30.13 -10.00 0.48
CA THR A 9 29.04 -10.05 1.46
C THR A 9 28.93 -11.39 2.19
N GLN A 10 29.86 -12.32 1.96
CA GLN A 10 29.79 -13.69 2.49
C GLN A 10 29.77 -13.80 4.02
N GLY A 11 30.30 -12.80 4.73
CA GLY A 11 30.24 -12.71 6.20
C GLY A 11 28.93 -12.14 6.77
N VAL A 12 28.00 -11.69 5.91
CA VAL A 12 26.71 -11.11 6.33
C VAL A 12 25.64 -12.20 6.37
N THR A 13 25.59 -12.92 7.49
CA THR A 13 24.76 -14.15 7.61
C THR A 13 23.33 -13.91 8.10
N LEU A 14 23.05 -12.73 8.69
CA LEU A 14 21.72 -12.41 9.23
C LEU A 14 20.80 -11.74 8.21
N LEU A 15 21.35 -11.13 7.16
CA LEU A 15 20.59 -10.49 6.09
C LEU A 15 20.37 -11.47 4.92
N GLY A 16 19.13 -11.86 4.70
CA GLY A 16 18.74 -12.60 3.49
C GLY A 16 19.12 -14.08 3.46
N ASN A 17 19.33 -14.70 4.61
CA ASN A 17 19.74 -16.12 4.73
C ASN A 17 18.67 -17.13 4.24
N GLN A 18 17.47 -16.67 3.97
CA GLN A 18 16.46 -17.40 3.17
C GLN A 18 16.23 -16.55 1.93
N GLY A 19 16.66 -17.02 0.77
CA GLY A 19 16.63 -16.30 -0.51
C GLY A 19 15.24 -15.74 -0.84
N ILE A 20 14.91 -14.59 -0.24
CA ILE A 20 13.69 -13.85 -0.56
C ILE A 20 13.90 -13.28 -1.95
N LYS A 21 13.17 -13.81 -2.92
CA LYS A 21 13.12 -13.24 -4.25
C LYS A 21 12.15 -12.06 -4.23
N TYR A 22 12.69 -10.86 -4.37
CA TYR A 22 11.85 -9.67 -4.58
C TYR A 22 11.26 -9.71 -5.99
N PRO A 23 9.94 -9.50 -6.15
CA PRO A 23 9.33 -9.45 -7.47
C PRO A 23 9.83 -8.22 -8.26
N ASP A 24 10.16 -8.43 -9.54
CA ASP A 24 10.63 -7.37 -10.44
C ASP A 24 9.48 -6.62 -11.13
N ASN A 25 8.28 -7.20 -11.11
CA ASN A 25 7.05 -6.67 -11.71
C ASN A 25 5.90 -6.77 -10.73
N TYR A 26 4.82 -6.05 -11.00
CA TYR A 26 3.59 -6.11 -10.21
C TYR A 26 3.15 -7.56 -9.99
N ALA A 27 2.99 -7.93 -8.71
CA ALA A 27 2.82 -9.32 -8.28
C ALA A 27 1.80 -9.43 -7.13
N PRO A 28 0.50 -9.29 -7.39
CA PRO A 28 -0.53 -9.43 -6.36
C PRO A 28 -0.62 -10.85 -5.77
N GLU A 29 -0.11 -11.85 -6.47
CA GLU A 29 -0.05 -13.25 -6.04
C GLU A 29 0.87 -13.51 -4.85
N VAL A 30 1.76 -12.57 -4.51
CA VAL A 30 2.64 -12.72 -3.33
C VAL A 30 1.94 -12.40 -2.02
N LEU A 31 0.74 -11.79 -2.09
CA LEU A 31 -0.03 -11.44 -0.91
C LEU A 31 -0.55 -12.69 -0.18
N GLU A 32 -0.37 -12.69 1.12
CA GLU A 32 -0.82 -13.76 2.02
C GLU A 32 -1.71 -13.22 3.12
N THR A 33 -2.54 -14.10 3.70
CA THR A 33 -3.42 -13.77 4.83
C THR A 33 -3.22 -14.73 6.00
N PHE A 34 -3.63 -14.25 7.17
CA PHE A 34 -3.84 -15.09 8.35
C PHE A 34 -5.19 -14.78 8.98
N VAL A 35 -5.65 -15.68 9.85
CA VAL A 35 -6.97 -15.58 10.49
C VAL A 35 -6.99 -14.49 11.54
N ASN A 36 -8.00 -13.62 11.49
CA ASN A 36 -8.34 -12.72 12.58
C ASN A 36 -8.94 -13.51 13.76
N LYS A 37 -8.34 -13.42 14.94
CA LYS A 37 -8.85 -14.08 16.15
C LYS A 37 -9.97 -13.29 16.86
N HIS A 38 -10.23 -12.06 16.43
CA HIS A 38 -11.19 -11.15 17.05
C HIS A 38 -12.19 -10.58 16.02
N PRO A 39 -12.91 -11.41 15.25
CA PRO A 39 -13.83 -10.95 14.21
C PRO A 39 -15.09 -10.26 14.77
N ASP A 40 -15.39 -10.51 16.05
CA ASP A 40 -16.47 -9.93 16.84
C ASP A 40 -16.18 -8.54 17.39
N ASN A 41 -14.91 -8.10 17.32
CA ASN A 41 -14.47 -6.78 17.76
C ASN A 41 -14.03 -5.92 16.57
N ASP A 42 -14.53 -4.70 16.49
CA ASP A 42 -14.13 -3.76 15.46
C ASP A 42 -12.92 -2.93 15.91
N TYR A 43 -11.84 -3.01 15.16
CA TYR A 43 -10.62 -2.26 15.40
C TYR A 43 -9.90 -1.94 14.10
N PHE A 44 -9.14 -0.85 14.10
CA PHE A 44 -8.32 -0.48 12.96
C PHE A 44 -6.94 -1.11 13.02
N VAL A 45 -6.49 -1.62 11.88
CA VAL A 45 -5.08 -1.90 11.61
C VAL A 45 -4.59 -0.87 10.61
N LYS A 46 -3.45 -0.24 10.91
CA LYS A 46 -2.86 0.80 10.04
C LYS A 46 -1.44 0.43 9.67
N PHE A 47 -1.16 0.42 8.37
CA PHE A 47 0.19 0.35 7.82
C PHE A 47 0.62 1.73 7.32
N ASN A 48 1.82 2.13 7.69
CA ASN A 48 2.49 3.32 7.18
C ASN A 48 3.67 2.85 6.32
N CYS A 49 3.61 3.09 5.02
CA CYS A 49 4.55 2.57 4.03
C CYS A 49 5.26 3.75 3.34
N PRO A 50 6.32 4.33 3.94
CA PRO A 50 6.94 5.57 3.46
C PRO A 50 7.88 5.37 2.27
N GLU A 51 8.13 4.15 1.83
CA GLU A 51 9.14 3.81 0.81
C GLU A 51 8.50 3.28 -0.49
N PHE A 52 7.25 3.64 -0.76
CA PHE A 52 6.59 3.22 -2.00
C PHE A 52 7.20 3.90 -3.21
N THR A 53 7.40 3.14 -4.27
CA THR A 53 7.85 3.63 -5.57
C THR A 53 7.08 2.98 -6.71
N SER A 54 6.84 3.77 -7.77
CA SER A 54 6.29 3.31 -9.05
C SER A 54 6.98 4.06 -10.19
N LEU A 55 6.54 3.87 -11.42
CA LEU A 55 7.02 4.62 -12.58
C LEU A 55 5.86 5.39 -13.22
N CYS A 56 6.17 6.57 -13.73
CA CYS A 56 5.26 7.27 -14.62
C CYS A 56 5.03 6.44 -15.89
N PRO A 57 3.78 6.14 -16.28
CA PRO A 57 3.52 5.27 -17.44
C PRO A 57 3.93 5.90 -18.77
N ILE A 58 4.11 7.23 -18.80
CA ILE A 58 4.45 7.98 -20.02
C ILE A 58 5.96 8.21 -20.14
N THR A 59 6.62 8.63 -19.04
CA THR A 59 8.03 9.06 -19.08
C THR A 59 8.99 8.03 -18.51
N GLY A 60 8.49 7.03 -17.79
CA GLY A 60 9.32 6.07 -17.04
C GLY A 60 10.07 6.68 -15.85
N GLN A 61 9.77 7.95 -15.52
CA GLN A 61 10.38 8.59 -14.35
C GLN A 61 9.89 7.94 -13.07
N PRO A 62 10.78 7.69 -12.09
CA PRO A 62 10.37 7.17 -10.78
C PRO A 62 9.48 8.14 -10.02
N ASP A 63 8.42 7.59 -9.43
CA ASP A 63 7.53 8.24 -8.48
C ASP A 63 7.76 7.67 -7.08
N PHE A 64 7.67 8.51 -6.07
CA PHE A 64 7.87 8.16 -4.67
C PHE A 64 6.67 8.61 -3.85
N ALA A 65 6.24 7.77 -2.90
CA ALA A 65 5.11 8.09 -2.03
C ALA A 65 5.24 7.48 -0.63
N ALA A 66 4.55 8.12 0.31
CA ALA A 66 4.13 7.46 1.54
C ALA A 66 2.71 6.93 1.35
N ILE A 67 2.54 5.61 1.38
CA ILE A 67 1.22 4.97 1.32
C ILE A 67 0.76 4.65 2.74
N THR A 68 -0.45 5.08 3.07
CA THR A 68 -1.13 4.68 4.32
C THR A 68 -2.29 3.77 3.96
N ILE A 69 -2.34 2.59 4.58
CA ILE A 69 -3.42 1.62 4.44
C ILE A 69 -4.03 1.44 5.83
N SER A 70 -5.32 1.75 5.98
CA SER A 70 -6.05 1.53 7.22
C SER A 70 -7.26 0.65 6.95
N TYR A 71 -7.47 -0.40 7.75
CA TYR A 71 -8.62 -1.28 7.56
C TYR A 71 -9.18 -1.84 8.87
N VAL A 72 -10.44 -2.21 8.83
CA VAL A 72 -11.11 -2.98 9.87
C VAL A 72 -11.24 -4.42 9.36
N PRO A 73 -10.52 -5.39 9.96
CA PRO A 73 -10.56 -6.77 9.49
C PRO A 73 -11.93 -7.43 9.75
N ASP A 74 -12.29 -8.34 8.87
CA ASP A 74 -13.34 -9.32 9.12
C ASP A 74 -12.69 -10.64 9.58
N VAL A 75 -12.74 -11.69 8.79
CA VAL A 75 -12.17 -13.00 9.12
C VAL A 75 -10.67 -13.10 8.82
N LYS A 76 -10.19 -12.35 7.81
CA LYS A 76 -8.81 -12.40 7.32
C LYS A 76 -8.06 -11.10 7.57
N MET A 77 -6.76 -11.22 7.79
CA MET A 77 -5.82 -10.11 7.89
C MET A 77 -4.67 -10.33 6.92
N VAL A 78 -4.16 -9.24 6.31
CA VAL A 78 -2.98 -9.33 5.44
C VAL A 78 -1.71 -9.57 6.25
N GLU A 79 -0.84 -10.49 5.77
CA GLU A 79 0.46 -10.75 6.37
C GLU A 79 1.45 -9.64 5.96
N SER A 80 2.14 -9.06 6.92
CA SER A 80 2.94 -7.84 6.75
C SER A 80 4.15 -8.00 5.85
N LYS A 81 4.82 -9.16 5.85
CA LYS A 81 5.97 -9.44 4.98
C LYS A 81 5.53 -9.59 3.52
N SER A 82 4.41 -10.25 3.28
CA SER A 82 3.81 -10.38 1.96
C SER A 82 3.36 -9.03 1.42
N LEU A 83 2.74 -8.18 2.27
CA LEU A 83 2.38 -6.81 1.91
C LEU A 83 3.62 -5.98 1.52
N LYS A 84 4.73 -6.11 2.25
CA LYS A 84 5.99 -5.46 1.91
C LYS A 84 6.47 -5.88 0.50
N LEU A 85 6.46 -7.18 0.19
CA LEU A 85 6.88 -7.68 -1.12
C LEU A 85 5.94 -7.21 -2.23
N TYR A 86 4.64 -7.20 -1.96
CA TYR A 86 3.63 -6.68 -2.88
C TYR A 86 3.85 -5.20 -3.21
N LEU A 87 4.02 -4.34 -2.20
CA LEU A 87 4.28 -2.92 -2.43
C LEU A 87 5.62 -2.69 -3.16
N PHE A 88 6.63 -3.51 -2.87
CA PHE A 88 7.90 -3.48 -3.60
C PHE A 88 7.73 -3.82 -5.09
N SER A 89 6.76 -4.66 -5.45
CA SER A 89 6.52 -5.08 -6.83
C SER A 89 6.09 -3.93 -7.76
N PHE A 90 5.65 -2.81 -7.21
CA PHE A 90 5.31 -1.62 -7.98
C PHE A 90 6.53 -0.84 -8.50
N ARG A 91 7.73 -1.14 -8.02
CA ARG A 91 8.95 -0.39 -8.36
C ARG A 91 9.18 -0.19 -9.85
N ASN A 92 8.86 -1.20 -10.66
CA ASN A 92 8.99 -1.15 -12.12
C ASN A 92 7.62 -1.09 -12.82
N HIS A 93 6.54 -0.90 -12.06
CA HIS A 93 5.18 -0.82 -12.59
C HIS A 93 4.88 0.62 -13.00
N GLY A 94 4.53 0.79 -14.28
CA GLY A 94 4.15 2.08 -14.84
C GLY A 94 2.66 2.32 -14.74
N ASP A 95 2.25 3.20 -13.79
CA ASP A 95 0.85 3.59 -13.64
C ASP A 95 0.73 5.00 -13.06
N PHE A 96 -0.42 5.65 -13.22
CA PHE A 96 -0.67 6.94 -12.60
C PHE A 96 -0.84 6.78 -11.07
N HIS A 97 -0.60 7.86 -10.33
CA HIS A 97 -0.66 7.85 -8.85
C HIS A 97 -2.03 7.39 -8.35
N GLU A 98 -3.10 7.87 -8.99
CA GLU A 98 -4.49 7.54 -8.70
C GLU A 98 -4.77 6.05 -8.93
N ASP A 99 -4.22 5.48 -9.99
CA ASP A 99 -4.38 4.06 -10.33
C ASP A 99 -3.65 3.18 -9.32
N CYS A 100 -2.40 3.51 -8.96
CA CYS A 100 -1.63 2.78 -7.95
C CYS A 100 -2.42 2.61 -6.64
N VAL A 101 -2.99 3.71 -6.13
CA VAL A 101 -3.75 3.68 -4.87
C VAL A 101 -5.01 2.84 -4.99
N ASN A 102 -5.73 2.94 -6.11
CA ASN A 102 -6.93 2.15 -6.37
C ASN A 102 -6.63 0.66 -6.59
N ILE A 103 -5.52 0.33 -7.27
CA ILE A 103 -5.06 -1.05 -7.46
C ILE A 103 -4.76 -1.68 -6.09
N ILE A 104 -3.97 -1.01 -5.25
CA ILE A 104 -3.65 -1.48 -3.90
C ILE A 104 -4.93 -1.77 -3.10
N MET A 105 -5.88 -0.85 -3.11
CA MET A 105 -7.15 -1.04 -2.39
C MET A 105 -7.92 -2.25 -2.92
N LYS A 106 -8.09 -2.37 -4.24
CA LYS A 106 -8.85 -3.45 -4.87
C LYS A 106 -8.23 -4.82 -4.65
N ASP A 107 -6.89 -4.91 -4.68
CA ASP A 107 -6.19 -6.16 -4.39
C ASP A 107 -6.39 -6.60 -2.95
N LEU A 108 -6.27 -5.67 -2.00
CA LEU A 108 -6.49 -5.96 -0.58
C LEU A 108 -7.95 -6.30 -0.27
N ILE A 109 -8.93 -5.69 -0.96
CA ILE A 109 -10.34 -6.08 -0.86
C ILE A 109 -10.53 -7.53 -1.32
N ARG A 110 -10.01 -7.89 -2.50
CA ARG A 110 -10.11 -9.27 -3.02
C ARG A 110 -9.45 -10.29 -2.12
N LEU A 111 -8.33 -9.91 -1.49
CA LEU A 111 -7.57 -10.78 -0.61
C LEU A 111 -8.28 -11.04 0.72
N MET A 112 -8.69 -9.98 1.41
CA MET A 112 -9.13 -10.03 2.81
C MET A 112 -10.64 -9.99 3.00
N GLU A 113 -11.38 -9.41 2.05
CA GLU A 113 -12.81 -9.09 2.21
C GLU A 113 -13.09 -8.30 3.52
N PRO A 114 -12.39 -7.18 3.77
CA PRO A 114 -12.44 -6.49 5.04
C PRO A 114 -13.81 -5.84 5.26
N LYS A 115 -14.14 -5.54 6.52
CA LYS A 115 -15.34 -4.75 6.86
C LYS A 115 -15.23 -3.34 6.29
N TYR A 116 -14.06 -2.73 6.39
CA TYR A 116 -13.70 -1.41 5.89
C TYR A 116 -12.23 -1.36 5.48
N ILE A 117 -11.90 -0.58 4.46
CA ILE A 117 -10.53 -0.26 4.09
C ILE A 117 -10.44 1.13 3.46
N GLU A 118 -9.36 1.84 3.75
CA GLU A 118 -8.96 3.07 3.05
C GLU A 118 -7.49 3.00 2.69
N VAL A 119 -7.15 3.58 1.55
CA VAL A 119 -5.78 3.73 1.07
C VAL A 119 -5.55 5.18 0.69
N TRP A 120 -4.51 5.77 1.23
CA TRP A 120 -4.11 7.15 0.97
C TRP A 120 -2.66 7.17 0.51
N GLY A 121 -2.42 7.68 -0.70
CA GLY A 121 -1.09 7.93 -1.24
C GLY A 121 -0.71 9.39 -1.10
N LYS A 122 0.48 9.67 -0.60
CA LYS A 122 1.08 11.00 -0.56
C LYS A 122 2.33 11.00 -1.42
N PHE A 123 2.18 11.41 -2.68
CA PHE A 123 3.27 11.41 -3.66
C PHE A 123 4.13 12.66 -3.55
N THR A 124 5.44 12.48 -3.75
CA THR A 124 6.38 13.60 -3.78
C THR A 124 6.09 14.53 -4.97
N PRO A 125 6.20 15.86 -4.78
CA PRO A 125 5.88 16.79 -5.85
C PRO A 125 6.76 16.63 -7.08
N ARG A 126 6.13 16.80 -8.25
CA ARG A 126 6.79 16.98 -9.54
C ARG A 126 6.42 18.35 -10.12
N GLY A 127 7.40 19.16 -10.47
CA GLY A 127 7.13 20.52 -10.97
C GLY A 127 6.38 21.40 -9.97
N GLY A 128 6.50 21.12 -8.67
CA GLY A 128 5.80 21.85 -7.61
C GLY A 128 4.36 21.38 -7.34
N ILE A 129 3.89 20.30 -7.98
CA ILE A 129 2.55 19.74 -7.79
C ILE A 129 2.67 18.38 -7.09
N SER A 130 2.09 18.25 -5.90
CA SER A 130 1.84 16.96 -5.25
C SER A 130 0.45 16.44 -5.60
N ILE A 131 0.32 15.12 -5.69
CA ILE A 131 -0.96 14.45 -5.94
C ILE A 131 -1.15 13.45 -4.82
N ASP A 132 -2.26 13.59 -4.08
CA ASP A 132 -2.55 12.79 -2.88
C ASP A 132 -3.87 12.01 -3.05
N PRO A 133 -3.91 10.96 -3.87
CA PRO A 133 -5.14 10.21 -4.08
C PRO A 133 -5.55 9.46 -2.82
N TYR A 134 -6.83 9.49 -2.55
CA TYR A 134 -7.49 8.79 -1.46
C TYR A 134 -8.65 7.96 -2.00
N CYS A 135 -8.75 6.73 -1.57
CA CYS A 135 -9.90 5.87 -1.85
C CYS A 135 -10.27 5.04 -0.62
N ASN A 136 -11.53 4.66 -0.54
CA ASN A 136 -12.01 3.79 0.54
C ASN A 136 -13.12 2.86 0.06
N TYR A 137 -13.42 1.86 0.91
CA TYR A 137 -14.45 0.87 0.69
C TYR A 137 -15.04 0.45 2.03
N GLY A 138 -16.36 0.29 2.07
CA GLY A 138 -17.10 -0.35 3.15
C GLY A 138 -17.85 -1.55 2.62
N LYS A 139 -17.87 -2.65 3.37
CA LYS A 139 -18.52 -3.91 2.96
C LYS A 139 -20.00 -3.67 2.65
N PRO A 140 -20.45 -3.97 1.41
CA PRO A 140 -21.81 -3.70 0.97
C PRO A 140 -22.87 -4.40 1.83
N GLY A 141 -24.00 -3.72 2.05
CA GLY A 141 -25.09 -4.24 2.88
C GLY A 141 -24.81 -4.25 4.38
N THR A 142 -23.73 -3.59 4.82
CA THR A 142 -23.37 -3.43 6.23
C THR A 142 -23.28 -1.97 6.62
N ARG A 143 -23.20 -1.66 7.92
CA ARG A 143 -22.95 -0.28 8.41
C ARG A 143 -21.67 0.36 7.85
N TRP A 144 -20.73 -0.44 7.40
CA TRP A 144 -19.43 0.03 6.90
C TRP A 144 -19.54 0.73 5.56
N GLU A 145 -20.60 0.46 4.80
CA GLU A 145 -20.89 1.20 3.57
C GLU A 145 -21.19 2.68 3.88
N GLN A 146 -22.00 2.94 4.92
CA GLN A 146 -22.28 4.29 5.39
C GLN A 146 -21.02 4.97 5.97
N VAL A 147 -20.22 4.25 6.75
CA VAL A 147 -18.93 4.75 7.29
C VAL A 147 -18.00 5.17 6.16
N ALA A 148 -17.90 4.37 5.10
CA ALA A 148 -17.07 4.71 3.94
C ALA A 148 -17.55 5.98 3.23
N TRP A 149 -18.84 6.13 3.04
CA TRP A 149 -19.43 7.34 2.48
C TRP A 149 -19.18 8.59 3.32
N GLU A 150 -19.41 8.51 4.62
CA GLU A 150 -19.16 9.63 5.56
C GLU A 150 -17.68 10.01 5.56
N ARG A 151 -16.80 9.03 5.57
CA ARG A 151 -15.35 9.24 5.56
C ARG A 151 -14.87 9.90 4.27
N LEU A 152 -15.38 9.48 3.12
CA LEU A 152 -15.06 10.07 1.81
C LEU A 152 -15.58 11.50 1.70
N SER A 153 -16.82 11.74 2.11
CA SER A 153 -17.45 13.07 2.04
C SER A 153 -16.83 14.10 2.99
N SER A 154 -16.15 13.62 4.05
CA SER A 154 -15.47 14.48 5.04
C SER A 154 -13.96 14.56 4.85
N HIS A 155 -13.41 13.87 3.82
CA HIS A 155 -11.97 13.82 3.61
C HIS A 155 -11.44 15.19 3.16
N ASP A 156 -10.48 15.70 3.91
CA ASP A 156 -9.78 16.97 3.65
C ASP A 156 -10.69 18.20 3.36
N LEU A 157 -11.94 18.18 3.86
CA LEU A 157 -12.84 19.32 3.74
C LEU A 157 -12.23 20.62 4.30
N TYR A 158 -11.39 20.48 5.32
CA TYR A 158 -10.73 21.61 6.00
C TYR A 158 -9.26 21.25 6.24
N PRO A 159 -8.40 21.31 5.21
CA PRO A 159 -6.98 21.02 5.38
C PRO A 159 -6.33 22.03 6.32
N GLU A 160 -5.71 21.57 7.40
CA GLU A 160 -5.08 22.44 8.40
C GLU A 160 -3.80 23.10 7.91
N LYS A 161 -3.13 22.48 6.92
CA LYS A 161 -1.90 23.00 6.32
C LYS A 161 -1.64 22.43 4.94
N VAL A 162 -0.94 23.21 4.14
CA VAL A 162 -0.33 22.74 2.89
C VAL A 162 0.97 22.01 3.24
N ASP A 163 1.15 20.81 2.72
CA ASP A 163 2.33 19.98 2.91
C ASP A 163 3.18 19.96 1.63
N ASN A 164 4.31 20.66 1.67
CA ASN A 164 5.29 20.74 0.58
C ASN A 164 6.41 19.71 0.77
N ARG A 165 6.09 18.46 0.72
CA ARG A 165 7.02 17.34 0.88
C ARG A 165 8.18 17.37 -0.09
#